data_a44b41de24a4121196dc4f952cfb87aa
#
_entry.id   a44b41de24a4121196dc4f952cfb87aa
#
_cell.length_a   1.000
_cell.length_b   1.000
_cell.length_c   1.000
_cell.angle_alpha   90.00
_cell.angle_beta   90.00
_cell.angle_gamma   90.00
#
_symmetry.space_group_name_H-M   'P 1'
#
loop_
_entity.id
_entity.type
_entity.pdbx_description
1 polymer ?
#
loop_
_entity_poly.entity_id
_entity_poly.type
_entity_poly.pdbx_seq_one_letter_code
_entity_poly.pdbx_strand_id
1 'polypeptide(L)'
;MIKRKRIAALMAGVDREYQHALTMGMARATRAANADLCVFNCQGQPDGFVRDDRGERAIFDLARLADFDGAVVLLATIPTKVCRDQIRRLIDDYPEVPIVTIDVRYGNSVQVGFDDAISVRELMEHLLDEHGAKSFALVTGPQETWVANARMDSCRQVLSERGIDLPPEAVYDGRWVREGGVHAAEQFMARLEKIPDAIVCGNDDMAFGVISELRKAGYRIPEDVLVTGFDARSEAVGRGLTTIRRPVLEAGVLAAETLLKWIDEGRPAEDVVTLRTEIIYGDSCGCPHPMERAQSCVRLLSEQQRLTEKCLRQTTDFVTALATVSTLRGVADELNAFARAWNPREMHVCVHPDFMNMESENFPENYPEESLLISGWSHGEEQPVVRFATRSLLPRLAQEREEPVALVFSPLSYMGGNLGYMVYDVEHVVSAVLPSLLLLMATSLTNISLRAAVQSYANVMERISVHDPLTGLHNRRGMQQLMPPAFERAKAEQLPFAVVVCDMDDLKGVNDNFGHLAGDQAIVRLGRAIRVLEKTGLTCVHICGDEFLCLGVLNHRETPEQLLEMLRQSVKDLNQTEPWLRDISASMGVHIAVPEVQQRMEDFILLADNSMYAEKHAHHRRLGQRPSPNAYTD
;
A
#
# COMPACT_ATOMS: atom_id res chain seq x y z
N MET A 1 30.58 -22.20 9.72
CA MET A 1 30.52 -20.72 9.78
C MET A 1 29.52 -20.31 10.86
N ILE A 2 29.81 -19.30 11.65
CA ILE A 2 28.91 -18.84 12.74
C ILE A 2 27.77 -18.10 12.07
N LYS A 3 26.52 -18.55 12.29
CA LYS A 3 25.31 -17.87 11.81
C LYS A 3 25.31 -16.44 12.37
N ARG A 4 25.19 -15.42 11.49
CA ARG A 4 25.15 -14.02 11.92
C ARG A 4 23.90 -13.79 12.77
N LYS A 5 24.07 -13.04 13.88
CA LYS A 5 22.95 -12.64 14.74
C LYS A 5 22.03 -11.71 13.99
N ARG A 6 20.73 -11.82 14.27
CA ARG A 6 19.69 -10.99 13.68
C ARG A 6 18.90 -10.32 14.79
N ILE A 7 18.89 -8.99 14.79
CA ILE A 7 18.21 -8.16 15.78
C ILE A 7 16.98 -7.51 15.14
N ALA A 8 15.82 -7.63 15.80
CA ALA A 8 14.63 -6.87 15.44
C ALA A 8 14.62 -5.53 16.18
N ALA A 9 14.07 -4.47 15.55
CA ALA A 9 13.69 -3.25 16.24
C ALA A 9 12.24 -2.91 15.89
N LEU A 10 11.39 -2.66 16.89
CA LEU A 10 9.97 -2.35 16.72
C LEU A 10 9.72 -0.89 17.12
N MET A 11 9.29 -0.06 16.18
CA MET A 11 9.08 1.37 16.42
C MET A 11 8.07 1.99 15.45
N ALA A 12 7.72 3.25 15.71
CA ALA A 12 6.95 4.07 14.79
C ALA A 12 7.68 5.38 14.48
N GLY A 13 7.57 5.86 13.23
CA GLY A 13 8.07 7.16 12.82
C GLY A 13 9.60 7.23 12.71
N VAL A 14 10.23 6.23 12.09
CA VAL A 14 11.69 6.20 11.83
C VAL A 14 12.19 7.44 11.07
N ASP A 15 11.30 8.14 10.41
CA ASP A 15 11.52 9.40 9.69
C ASP A 15 11.68 10.62 10.62
N ARG A 16 11.35 10.52 11.91
CA ARG A 16 11.50 11.60 12.88
C ARG A 16 12.91 11.62 13.45
N GLU A 17 13.41 12.83 13.77
CA GLU A 17 14.78 13.06 14.22
C GLU A 17 15.19 12.15 15.39
N TYR A 18 14.32 12.00 16.40
CA TYR A 18 14.57 11.15 17.58
C TYR A 18 14.69 9.66 17.19
N GLN A 19 13.71 9.12 16.49
CA GLN A 19 13.71 7.71 16.09
C GLN A 19 14.81 7.40 15.08
N HIS A 20 15.08 8.32 14.17
CA HIS A 20 16.18 8.18 13.21
C HIS A 20 17.54 8.10 13.93
N ALA A 21 17.81 8.99 14.88
CA ALA A 21 19.05 8.97 15.65
C ALA A 21 19.22 7.66 16.45
N LEU A 22 18.15 7.17 17.10
CA LEU A 22 18.16 5.86 17.78
C LEU A 22 18.49 4.74 16.80
N THR A 23 17.84 4.72 15.63
CA THR A 23 18.04 3.68 14.63
C THR A 23 19.46 3.70 14.08
N MET A 24 20.03 4.89 13.83
CA MET A 24 21.44 5.04 13.43
C MET A 24 22.39 4.53 14.50
N GLY A 25 22.11 4.78 15.78
CA GLY A 25 22.89 4.24 16.89
C GLY A 25 22.86 2.71 16.93
N MET A 26 21.67 2.11 16.83
CA MET A 26 21.52 0.65 16.76
C MET A 26 22.24 0.05 15.55
N ALA A 27 22.10 0.67 14.37
CA ALA A 27 22.77 0.22 13.15
C ALA A 27 24.31 0.26 13.28
N ARG A 28 24.85 1.29 13.95
CA ARG A 28 26.28 1.40 14.23
C ARG A 28 26.79 0.26 15.14
N ALA A 29 26.08 -0.02 16.22
CA ALA A 29 26.47 -1.06 17.18
C ALA A 29 26.32 -2.47 16.59
N THR A 30 25.21 -2.77 15.90
CA THR A 30 24.99 -4.06 15.25
C THR A 30 26.00 -4.33 14.15
N ARG A 31 26.35 -3.31 13.34
CA ARG A 31 27.40 -3.42 12.31
C ARG A 31 28.77 -3.73 12.94
N ALA A 32 29.13 -3.04 14.03
CA ALA A 32 30.40 -3.29 14.75
C ALA A 32 30.47 -4.71 15.30
N ALA A 33 29.35 -5.29 15.72
CA ALA A 33 29.23 -6.65 16.22
C ALA A 33 28.99 -7.71 15.11
N ASN A 34 29.05 -7.34 13.84
CA ASN A 34 28.75 -8.20 12.69
C ASN A 34 27.35 -8.87 12.79
N ALA A 35 26.33 -8.11 13.23
CA ALA A 35 24.96 -8.53 13.36
C ALA A 35 24.05 -7.74 12.39
N ASP A 36 22.97 -8.36 11.92
CA ASP A 36 21.95 -7.72 11.09
C ASP A 36 20.91 -7.02 11.96
N LEU A 37 20.46 -5.84 11.53
CA LEU A 37 19.38 -5.08 12.14
C LEU A 37 18.18 -5.02 11.17
N CYS A 38 17.01 -5.46 11.64
CA CYS A 38 15.74 -5.36 10.92
C CYS A 38 14.80 -4.45 11.72
N VAL A 39 14.54 -3.25 11.22
CA VAL A 39 13.67 -2.25 11.87
C VAL A 39 12.26 -2.35 11.26
N PHE A 40 11.28 -2.74 12.05
CA PHE A 40 9.88 -2.78 11.67
C PHE A 40 9.22 -1.48 12.10
N ASN A 41 8.85 -0.67 11.11
CA ASN A 41 8.40 0.70 11.31
C ASN A 41 6.98 0.89 10.81
N CYS A 42 6.04 1.31 11.68
CA CYS A 42 4.79 1.90 11.23
C CYS A 42 4.92 3.44 11.16
N GLN A 43 4.12 4.10 10.31
CA GLN A 43 4.26 5.54 10.13
C GLN A 43 3.81 6.35 11.33
N GLY A 44 2.75 5.90 12.03
CA GLY A 44 2.23 6.54 13.23
C GLY A 44 1.87 8.00 13.04
N GLN A 45 0.64 8.32 12.69
CA GLN A 45 0.19 9.71 12.64
C GLN A 45 -0.14 10.22 14.05
N PRO A 46 0.44 11.37 14.49
CA PRO A 46 0.21 11.91 15.83
C PRO A 46 -1.15 12.57 16.01
N ASP A 47 -1.83 12.93 14.94
CA ASP A 47 -2.94 13.88 14.99
C ASP A 47 -4.27 13.20 14.70
N GLY A 48 -4.95 12.70 15.74
CA GLY A 48 -6.41 12.63 15.88
C GLY A 48 -7.31 12.16 14.73
N PHE A 49 -6.79 12.04 13.54
CA PHE A 49 -7.47 11.42 12.42
C PHE A 49 -7.37 9.90 12.59
N VAL A 50 -8.43 9.31 13.11
CA VAL A 50 -8.63 7.86 13.14
C VAL A 50 -8.73 7.38 11.69
N ARG A 51 -7.59 7.23 11.01
CA ARG A 51 -7.51 6.39 9.82
C ARG A 51 -7.43 4.95 10.30
N ASP A 52 -8.04 4.08 9.54
CA ASP A 52 -7.89 2.64 9.75
C ASP A 52 -6.40 2.27 9.65
N ASP A 53 -5.78 1.94 10.81
CA ASP A 53 -4.35 1.64 10.94
C ASP A 53 -4.03 0.16 10.75
N ARG A 54 -5.02 -0.69 10.41
CA ARG A 54 -4.86 -2.14 10.31
C ARG A 54 -3.73 -2.54 9.36
N GLY A 55 -3.72 -1.98 8.16
CA GLY A 55 -2.67 -2.24 7.17
C GLY A 55 -1.29 -1.74 7.60
N GLU A 56 -1.21 -0.63 8.35
CA GLU A 56 0.07 -0.12 8.85
C GLU A 56 0.64 -0.97 9.97
N ARG A 57 -0.19 -1.34 10.96
CA ARG A 57 0.26 -2.12 12.12
C ARG A 57 0.60 -3.57 11.78
N ALA A 58 0.10 -4.10 10.67
CA ALA A 58 0.45 -5.43 10.17
C ALA A 58 1.96 -5.61 9.98
N ILE A 59 2.75 -4.52 9.82
CA ILE A 59 4.22 -4.60 9.71
C ILE A 59 4.86 -5.32 10.90
N PHE A 60 4.26 -5.26 12.09
CA PHE A 60 4.76 -5.94 13.27
C PHE A 60 4.51 -7.45 13.24
N ASP A 61 3.58 -7.94 12.42
CA ASP A 61 3.34 -9.37 12.23
C ASP A 61 4.46 -10.03 11.39
N LEU A 62 5.21 -9.24 10.60
CA LEU A 62 6.44 -9.70 9.95
C LEU A 62 7.58 -9.94 10.95
N ALA A 63 7.57 -9.24 12.09
CA ALA A 63 8.58 -9.34 13.14
C ALA A 63 8.33 -10.57 14.03
N ARG A 64 8.31 -11.77 13.45
CA ARG A 64 8.21 -13.01 14.23
C ARG A 64 9.44 -13.13 15.13
N LEU A 65 9.30 -12.81 16.42
CA LEU A 65 10.45 -12.75 17.35
C LEU A 65 11.22 -14.06 17.44
N ALA A 66 10.58 -15.21 17.21
CA ALA A 66 11.25 -16.51 17.12
C ALA A 66 12.32 -16.61 16.00
N ASP A 67 12.27 -15.75 14.98
CA ASP A 67 13.23 -15.74 13.88
C ASP A 67 14.41 -14.78 14.14
N PHE A 68 14.44 -14.13 15.34
CA PHE A 68 15.46 -13.17 15.77
C PHE A 68 16.15 -13.64 17.05
N ASP A 69 17.39 -13.25 17.22
CA ASP A 69 18.16 -13.55 18.42
C ASP A 69 17.82 -12.61 19.60
N GLY A 70 17.16 -11.49 19.31
CA GLY A 70 16.66 -10.53 20.28
C GLY A 70 16.00 -9.32 19.64
N ALA A 71 15.34 -8.47 20.44
CA ALA A 71 14.68 -7.29 19.92
C ALA A 71 14.85 -6.04 20.78
N VAL A 72 14.88 -4.85 20.13
CA VAL A 72 14.76 -3.53 20.75
C VAL A 72 13.38 -2.98 20.48
N VAL A 73 12.67 -2.50 21.50
CA VAL A 73 11.27 -2.05 21.37
C VAL A 73 11.09 -0.63 21.91
N LEU A 74 10.52 0.25 21.08
CA LEU A 74 10.26 1.65 21.40
C LEU A 74 8.77 1.87 21.64
N LEU A 75 8.20 1.35 22.73
CA LEU A 75 6.76 1.45 23.03
C LEU A 75 6.25 2.89 23.12
N ALA A 76 7.09 3.83 23.55
CA ALA A 76 6.73 5.25 23.67
C ALA A 76 6.44 5.90 22.32
N THR A 77 6.96 5.38 21.21
CA THR A 77 6.75 5.93 19.87
C THR A 77 5.51 5.39 19.17
N ILE A 78 4.95 4.29 19.69
CA ILE A 78 3.82 3.60 19.07
C ILE A 78 2.52 4.39 19.33
N PRO A 79 1.82 4.85 18.27
CA PRO A 79 0.79 5.88 18.41
C PRO A 79 -0.49 5.38 19.07
N THR A 80 -1.01 4.22 18.68
CA THR A 80 -2.32 3.75 19.14
C THR A 80 -2.21 2.72 20.26
N LYS A 81 -3.22 2.68 21.14
CA LYS A 81 -3.29 1.64 22.18
C LYS A 81 -3.35 0.24 21.57
N VAL A 82 -4.12 0.08 20.49
CA VAL A 82 -4.28 -1.21 19.80
C VAL A 82 -2.93 -1.73 19.32
N CYS A 83 -2.14 -0.86 18.71
CA CYS A 83 -0.81 -1.19 18.21
C CYS A 83 0.15 -1.53 19.36
N ARG A 84 0.14 -0.76 20.47
CA ARG A 84 0.94 -1.07 21.66
C ARG A 84 0.55 -2.42 22.27
N ASP A 85 -0.73 -2.73 22.34
CA ASP A 85 -1.22 -4.02 22.88
C ASP A 85 -0.87 -5.20 21.95
N GLN A 86 -0.78 -4.98 20.64
CA GLN A 86 -0.27 -5.98 19.68
C GLN A 86 1.21 -6.29 19.94
N ILE A 87 2.06 -5.26 20.07
CA ILE A 87 3.49 -5.44 20.37
C ILE A 87 3.70 -6.11 21.74
N ARG A 88 2.91 -5.74 22.75
CA ARG A 88 2.96 -6.40 24.06
C ARG A 88 2.67 -7.88 23.97
N ARG A 89 1.60 -8.25 23.24
CA ARG A 89 1.28 -9.68 22.99
C ARG A 89 2.41 -10.37 22.25
N LEU A 90 2.99 -9.72 21.24
CA LEU A 90 4.13 -10.27 20.52
C LEU A 90 5.33 -10.55 21.45
N ILE A 91 5.59 -9.69 22.45
CA ILE A 91 6.64 -9.93 23.46
C ILE A 91 6.24 -11.07 24.40
N ASP A 92 4.99 -11.09 24.86
CA ASP A 92 4.49 -12.10 25.80
C ASP A 92 4.42 -13.51 25.19
N ASP A 93 4.23 -13.62 23.87
CA ASP A 93 4.22 -14.88 23.13
C ASP A 93 5.63 -15.50 22.99
N TYR A 94 6.70 -14.72 23.18
CA TYR A 94 8.10 -15.17 23.07
C TYR A 94 8.96 -14.76 24.27
N PRO A 95 8.66 -15.26 25.49
CA PRO A 95 9.31 -14.84 26.73
C PRO A 95 10.80 -15.21 26.82
N GLU A 96 11.26 -16.16 25.98
CA GLU A 96 12.65 -16.59 25.89
C GLU A 96 13.54 -15.63 25.08
N VAL A 97 12.93 -14.77 24.23
CA VAL A 97 13.69 -13.84 23.40
C VAL A 97 14.13 -12.63 24.22
N PRO A 98 15.44 -12.29 24.25
CA PRO A 98 15.94 -11.09 24.92
C PRO A 98 15.31 -9.81 24.36
N ILE A 99 14.74 -8.99 25.25
CA ILE A 99 14.09 -7.74 24.87
C ILE A 99 14.72 -6.56 25.63
N VAL A 100 15.21 -5.58 24.87
CA VAL A 100 15.59 -4.28 25.40
C VAL A 100 14.53 -3.25 25.01
N THR A 101 14.06 -2.47 25.97
CA THR A 101 13.10 -1.37 25.70
C THR A 101 13.80 -0.02 25.86
N ILE A 102 13.33 0.99 25.14
CA ILE A 102 13.79 2.37 25.29
C ILE A 102 12.66 3.20 25.91
N ASP A 103 12.99 4.04 26.88
CA ASP A 103 12.11 4.92 27.67
C ASP A 103 11.10 4.20 28.58
N VAL A 104 10.38 3.19 28.08
CA VAL A 104 9.29 2.53 28.82
C VAL A 104 9.58 1.04 28.97
N ARG A 105 9.73 0.58 30.22
CA ARG A 105 9.91 -0.84 30.52
C ARG A 105 8.61 -1.63 30.33
N TYR A 106 8.75 -2.86 29.82
CA TYR A 106 7.64 -3.82 29.73
C TYR A 106 8.11 -5.24 30.02
N GLY A 107 7.36 -5.94 30.88
CA GLY A 107 7.62 -7.34 31.23
C GLY A 107 9.03 -7.56 31.79
N ASN A 108 9.71 -8.58 31.28
CA ASN A 108 11.07 -8.94 31.67
C ASN A 108 12.18 -8.21 30.85
N SER A 109 11.84 -7.12 30.16
CA SER A 109 12.81 -6.36 29.37
C SER A 109 13.85 -5.65 30.26
N VAL A 110 15.02 -5.40 29.68
CA VAL A 110 15.99 -4.43 30.21
C VAL A 110 15.68 -3.07 29.57
N GLN A 111 15.59 -2.03 30.38
CA GLN A 111 15.28 -0.68 29.90
C GLN A 111 16.57 0.12 29.70
N VAL A 112 16.71 0.76 28.56
CA VAL A 112 17.61 1.87 28.34
C VAL A 112 16.81 3.17 28.41
N GLY A 113 17.22 4.11 29.24
CA GLY A 113 16.50 5.36 29.46
C GLY A 113 17.43 6.55 29.62
N PHE A 114 16.83 7.69 29.95
CA PHE A 114 17.54 8.94 30.18
C PHE A 114 17.28 9.44 31.60
N ASP A 115 18.29 10.02 32.20
CA ASP A 115 18.15 10.68 33.50
C ASP A 115 17.70 12.13 33.31
N ASP A 116 16.44 12.29 32.85
CA ASP A 116 15.86 13.60 32.63
C ASP A 116 15.71 14.40 33.94
N ALA A 117 15.46 13.70 35.06
CA ALA A 117 15.18 14.35 36.33
C ALA A 117 16.36 15.19 36.85
N ILE A 118 17.59 14.69 36.69
CA ILE A 118 18.80 15.42 37.10
C ILE A 118 18.93 16.71 36.28
N SER A 119 18.88 16.63 34.95
CA SER A 119 19.04 17.82 34.12
C SER A 119 17.88 18.80 34.20
N VAL A 120 16.65 18.33 34.45
CA VAL A 120 15.52 19.24 34.74
C VAL A 120 15.78 19.98 36.05
N ARG A 121 16.24 19.28 37.10
CA ARG A 121 16.63 19.92 38.37
C ARG A 121 17.73 20.95 38.16
N GLU A 122 18.83 20.58 37.51
CA GLU A 122 19.96 21.48 37.20
C GLU A 122 19.48 22.71 36.39
N LEU A 123 18.57 22.56 35.44
CA LEU A 123 17.98 23.64 34.66
C LEU A 123 17.12 24.58 35.54
N MET A 124 16.28 24.02 36.41
CA MET A 124 15.45 24.81 37.32
C MET A 124 16.32 25.60 38.33
N GLU A 125 17.34 24.96 38.90
CA GLU A 125 18.31 25.59 39.79
C GLU A 125 19.07 26.72 39.08
N HIS A 126 19.47 26.53 37.83
CA HIS A 126 20.11 27.54 37.01
C HIS A 126 19.18 28.77 36.79
N LEU A 127 17.89 28.56 36.48
CA LEU A 127 16.94 29.68 36.32
C LEU A 127 16.71 30.45 37.65
N LEU A 128 16.72 29.73 38.76
CA LEU A 128 16.53 30.31 40.10
C LEU A 128 17.79 31.06 40.60
N ASP A 129 18.96 30.42 40.53
CA ASP A 129 20.14 30.85 41.19
C ASP A 129 20.97 31.85 40.32
N GLU A 130 21.07 31.58 39.01
CA GLU A 130 21.85 32.43 38.09
C GLU A 130 21.01 33.58 37.48
N HIS A 131 19.72 33.33 37.21
CA HIS A 131 18.86 34.36 36.60
C HIS A 131 17.86 34.98 37.56
N GLY A 132 17.76 34.46 38.79
CA GLY A 132 16.94 35.06 39.84
C GLY A 132 15.44 34.98 39.61
N ALA A 133 14.98 33.99 38.80
CA ALA A 133 13.56 33.79 38.50
C ALA A 133 12.78 33.42 39.79
N LYS A 134 11.64 34.10 40.03
CA LYS A 134 10.81 33.94 41.23
C LYS A 134 9.43 33.38 40.92
N SER A 135 9.00 33.45 39.69
CA SER A 135 7.71 32.95 39.23
C SER A 135 7.88 32.10 37.96
N PHE A 136 7.12 31.00 37.89
CA PHE A 136 7.26 30.04 36.82
C PHE A 136 5.91 29.66 36.20
N ALA A 137 5.93 29.36 34.91
CA ALA A 137 4.87 28.60 34.25
C ALA A 137 5.45 27.39 33.53
N LEU A 138 4.65 26.34 33.39
CA LEU A 138 5.05 25.07 32.79
C LEU A 138 4.14 24.72 31.60
N VAL A 139 4.74 24.44 30.45
CA VAL A 139 4.02 23.90 29.28
C VAL A 139 4.40 22.44 29.13
N THR A 140 3.45 21.56 29.42
CA THR A 140 3.68 20.12 29.52
C THR A 140 3.24 19.39 28.27
N GLY A 141 3.62 18.12 28.15
CA GLY A 141 2.94 17.18 27.23
C GLY A 141 1.67 16.59 27.86
N PRO A 142 0.98 15.69 27.11
CA PRO A 142 -0.22 15.01 27.56
C PRO A 142 0.01 14.26 28.89
N GLN A 143 -0.88 14.46 29.84
CA GLN A 143 -0.79 13.87 31.20
C GLN A 143 -0.84 12.33 31.20
N GLU A 144 -1.32 11.72 30.12
CA GLU A 144 -1.32 10.27 29.95
C GLU A 144 0.08 9.70 29.71
N THR A 145 1.07 10.56 29.40
CA THR A 145 2.43 10.13 29.08
C THR A 145 3.32 10.17 30.31
N TRP A 146 4.02 9.06 30.59
CA TRP A 146 4.94 8.98 31.71
C TRP A 146 6.06 10.04 31.64
N VAL A 147 6.58 10.31 30.45
CA VAL A 147 7.66 11.29 30.23
C VAL A 147 7.24 12.70 30.60
N ALA A 148 6.00 13.11 30.22
CA ALA A 148 5.47 14.43 30.61
C ALA A 148 5.36 14.57 32.11
N ASN A 149 4.84 13.54 32.80
CA ASN A 149 4.70 13.56 34.26
C ASN A 149 6.05 13.60 34.97
N ALA A 150 7.01 12.78 34.54
CA ALA A 150 8.33 12.74 35.16
C ALA A 150 9.07 14.10 35.09
N ARG A 151 9.04 14.77 33.92
CA ARG A 151 9.61 16.12 33.75
C ARG A 151 8.90 17.14 34.62
N MET A 152 7.56 17.11 34.63
CA MET A 152 6.71 17.98 35.43
C MET A 152 6.97 17.83 36.94
N ASP A 153 7.02 16.59 37.41
CA ASP A 153 7.20 16.30 38.83
C ASP A 153 8.58 16.78 39.31
N SER A 154 9.63 16.66 38.47
CA SER A 154 10.94 17.22 38.76
C SER A 154 10.90 18.75 38.89
N CYS A 155 10.19 19.47 38.01
CA CYS A 155 10.00 20.91 38.13
C CYS A 155 9.25 21.27 39.41
N ARG A 156 8.11 20.63 39.67
CA ARG A 156 7.29 20.86 40.89
C ARG A 156 8.08 20.61 42.17
N GLN A 157 8.87 19.57 42.18
CA GLN A 157 9.70 19.23 43.32
C GLN A 157 10.69 20.37 43.64
N VAL A 158 11.42 20.87 42.64
CA VAL A 158 12.39 21.98 42.84
C VAL A 158 11.69 23.25 43.33
N LEU A 159 10.55 23.63 42.70
CA LEU A 159 9.78 24.80 43.11
C LEU A 159 9.27 24.68 44.55
N SER A 160 8.77 23.50 44.95
CA SER A 160 8.32 23.22 46.30
C SER A 160 9.46 23.30 47.31
N GLU A 161 10.64 22.76 47.01
CA GLU A 161 11.83 22.84 47.87
C GLU A 161 12.31 24.28 48.08
N ARG A 162 12.03 25.18 47.12
CA ARG A 162 12.38 26.62 47.17
C ARG A 162 11.24 27.51 47.70
N GLY A 163 10.08 26.89 48.05
CA GLY A 163 8.92 27.62 48.56
C GLY A 163 8.22 28.50 47.50
N ILE A 164 8.36 28.16 46.22
CA ILE A 164 7.74 28.91 45.10
C ILE A 164 6.42 28.21 44.75
N ASP A 165 5.35 28.98 44.76
CA ASP A 165 4.01 28.50 44.39
C ASP A 165 3.88 28.38 42.87
N LEU A 166 3.23 27.27 42.43
CA LEU A 166 2.91 27.01 41.04
C LEU A 166 1.38 26.84 40.91
N PRO A 167 0.65 27.93 40.66
CA PRO A 167 -0.80 27.85 40.58
C PRO A 167 -1.26 27.03 39.35
N PRO A 168 -2.44 26.41 39.41
CA PRO A 168 -2.95 25.56 38.30
C PRO A 168 -3.01 26.29 36.96
N GLU A 169 -3.27 27.60 36.97
CA GLU A 169 -3.35 28.46 35.79
C GLU A 169 -1.98 28.65 35.11
N ALA A 170 -0.88 28.41 35.82
CA ALA A 170 0.48 28.47 35.32
C ALA A 170 0.96 27.15 34.70
N VAL A 171 0.06 26.14 34.58
CA VAL A 171 0.36 24.85 33.95
C VAL A 171 -0.58 24.63 32.78
N TYR A 172 0.00 24.32 31.61
CA TYR A 172 -0.75 24.10 30.38
C TYR A 172 -0.30 22.82 29.66
N ASP A 173 -1.25 21.99 29.18
CA ASP A 173 -0.96 20.85 28.32
C ASP A 173 -0.83 21.30 26.85
N GLY A 174 0.38 21.41 26.36
CA GLY A 174 0.72 21.82 25.00
C GLY A 174 0.80 20.67 24.00
N ARG A 175 0.52 19.42 24.39
CA ARG A 175 0.41 18.23 23.54
C ARG A 175 1.62 17.97 22.63
N TRP A 176 2.79 18.42 23.02
CA TRP A 176 4.05 18.30 22.28
C TRP A 176 4.12 19.05 20.95
N VAL A 177 3.14 19.92 20.63
CA VAL A 177 3.05 20.66 19.37
C VAL A 177 3.27 22.15 19.55
N ARG A 178 3.75 22.81 18.49
CA ARG A 178 4.04 24.26 18.49
C ARG A 178 2.80 25.11 18.79
N GLU A 179 1.65 24.72 18.23
CA GLU A 179 0.36 25.38 18.47
C GLU A 179 -0.05 25.33 19.94
N GLY A 180 0.27 24.22 20.62
CA GLY A 180 0.06 24.09 22.07
C GLY A 180 0.88 25.09 22.86
N GLY A 181 2.10 25.39 22.42
CA GLY A 181 2.92 26.47 22.99
C GLY A 181 2.33 27.86 22.76
N VAL A 182 1.77 28.13 21.58
CA VAL A 182 1.05 29.37 21.27
C VAL A 182 -0.12 29.55 22.23
N HIS A 183 -1.00 28.56 22.35
CA HIS A 183 -2.16 28.63 23.24
C HIS A 183 -1.77 28.71 24.71
N ALA A 184 -0.67 28.09 25.14
CA ALA A 184 -0.14 28.26 26.49
C ALA A 184 0.23 29.71 26.79
N ALA A 185 0.96 30.37 25.89
CA ALA A 185 1.34 31.78 26.04
C ALA A 185 0.12 32.69 26.08
N GLU A 186 -0.87 32.50 25.20
CA GLU A 186 -2.14 33.22 25.19
C GLU A 186 -2.86 33.06 26.54
N GLN A 187 -2.94 31.84 27.07
CA GLN A 187 -3.57 31.56 28.35
C GLN A 187 -2.82 32.23 29.51
N PHE A 188 -1.48 32.16 29.55
CA PHE A 188 -0.70 32.77 30.60
C PHE A 188 -0.88 34.30 30.62
N MET A 189 -0.86 34.97 29.45
CA MET A 189 -1.13 36.40 29.34
C MET A 189 -2.56 36.77 29.76
N ALA A 190 -3.54 35.90 29.54
CA ALA A 190 -4.94 36.20 29.87
C ALA A 190 -5.33 35.91 31.33
N ARG A 191 -4.68 34.95 32.00
CA ARG A 191 -5.12 34.44 33.30
C ARG A 191 -4.19 34.78 34.46
N LEU A 192 -2.92 35.02 34.18
CA LEU A 192 -1.96 35.40 35.21
C LEU A 192 -1.93 36.93 35.33
N GLU A 193 -1.82 37.43 36.55
CA GLU A 193 -1.73 38.87 36.81
C GLU A 193 -0.51 39.54 36.14
N LYS A 194 0.58 38.74 35.99
CA LYS A 194 1.81 39.12 35.32
C LYS A 194 2.39 37.91 34.64
N ILE A 195 3.02 38.10 33.48
CA ILE A 195 3.77 37.02 32.83
C ILE A 195 4.87 36.50 33.78
N PRO A 196 5.09 35.20 33.95
CA PRO A 196 6.08 34.69 34.89
C PRO A 196 7.50 34.98 34.42
N ASP A 197 8.44 35.04 35.37
CA ASP A 197 9.86 35.30 35.08
C ASP A 197 10.47 34.22 34.17
N ALA A 198 9.98 32.95 34.29
CA ALA A 198 10.43 31.83 33.44
C ALA A 198 9.28 30.95 32.99
N ILE A 199 9.29 30.52 31.74
CA ILE A 199 8.40 29.51 31.17
C ILE A 199 9.24 28.31 30.76
N VAL A 200 8.98 27.13 31.41
CA VAL A 200 9.67 25.88 31.13
C VAL A 200 8.77 25.01 30.27
N CYS A 201 9.22 24.71 29.06
CA CYS A 201 8.48 23.91 28.11
C CYS A 201 9.02 22.48 28.08
N GLY A 202 8.12 21.49 28.04
CA GLY A 202 8.46 20.09 28.00
C GLY A 202 9.14 19.62 26.72
N ASN A 203 9.06 20.43 25.63
CA ASN A 203 9.87 20.25 24.42
C ASN A 203 10.14 21.56 23.68
N ASP A 204 11.02 21.51 22.66
CA ASP A 204 11.46 22.66 21.89
C ASP A 204 10.35 23.25 20.99
N ASP A 205 9.48 22.41 20.44
CA ASP A 205 8.38 22.89 19.59
C ASP A 205 7.39 23.75 20.36
N MET A 206 7.01 23.33 21.57
CA MET A 206 6.19 24.16 22.46
C MET A 206 6.91 25.46 22.85
N ALA A 207 8.22 25.40 23.13
CA ALA A 207 9.02 26.58 23.44
C ALA A 207 9.01 27.60 22.29
N PHE A 208 9.13 27.15 21.05
CA PHE A 208 9.01 28.02 19.88
C PHE A 208 7.62 28.66 19.75
N GLY A 209 6.56 27.89 20.04
CA GLY A 209 5.20 28.43 20.09
C GLY A 209 5.07 29.57 21.10
N VAL A 210 5.55 29.35 22.33
CA VAL A 210 5.58 30.34 23.42
C VAL A 210 6.36 31.58 23.00
N ILE A 211 7.61 31.41 22.52
CA ILE A 211 8.48 32.51 22.09
C ILE A 211 7.81 33.33 20.98
N SER A 212 7.22 32.66 20.00
CA SER A 212 6.55 33.32 18.88
C SER A 212 5.42 34.24 19.36
N GLU A 213 4.56 33.72 20.26
CA GLU A 213 3.37 34.43 20.71
C GLU A 213 3.71 35.58 21.69
N LEU A 214 4.65 35.36 22.62
CA LEU A 214 5.13 36.40 23.52
C LEU A 214 5.79 37.57 22.76
N ARG A 215 6.59 37.25 21.73
CA ARG A 215 7.20 38.32 20.88
C ARG A 215 6.16 39.13 20.11
N LYS A 216 5.09 38.50 19.61
CA LYS A 216 3.97 39.22 18.98
C LYS A 216 3.27 40.14 19.96
N ALA A 217 3.16 39.74 21.22
CA ALA A 217 2.60 40.55 22.30
C ALA A 217 3.54 41.65 22.83
N GLY A 218 4.79 41.71 22.31
CA GLY A 218 5.76 42.76 22.65
C GLY A 218 6.73 42.40 23.78
N TYR A 219 6.70 41.18 24.30
CA TYR A 219 7.66 40.75 25.32
C TYR A 219 9.03 40.43 24.69
N ARG A 220 10.08 40.84 25.40
CA ARG A 220 11.47 40.52 25.03
C ARG A 220 11.95 39.27 25.75
N ILE A 221 12.62 38.44 25.03
CA ILE A 221 13.20 37.19 25.53
C ILE A 221 14.72 37.28 25.30
N PRO A 222 15.52 37.27 26.33
CA PRO A 222 15.25 36.83 27.73
C PRO A 222 14.85 37.96 28.70
N GLU A 223 14.86 39.26 28.32
CA GLU A 223 14.84 40.41 29.24
C GLU A 223 13.57 40.52 30.10
N ASP A 224 12.39 40.15 29.54
CA ASP A 224 11.10 40.22 30.21
C ASP A 224 10.62 38.87 30.71
N VAL A 225 11.06 37.76 30.05
CA VAL A 225 10.70 36.38 30.38
C VAL A 225 11.75 35.41 29.83
N LEU A 226 12.19 34.46 30.65
CA LEU A 226 13.08 33.38 30.26
C LEU A 226 12.24 32.25 29.65
N VAL A 227 12.69 31.61 28.58
CA VAL A 227 12.01 30.48 27.98
C VAL A 227 13.01 29.32 27.75
N THR A 228 12.62 28.13 28.18
CA THR A 228 13.45 26.92 27.97
C THR A 228 12.65 25.82 27.28
N GLY A 229 13.35 24.97 26.53
CA GLY A 229 12.79 23.81 25.87
C GLY A 229 13.39 22.49 26.37
N PHE A 230 13.15 21.43 25.61
CA PHE A 230 13.68 20.10 25.82
C PHE A 230 13.80 19.40 24.45
N ASP A 231 14.74 18.47 24.27
CA ASP A 231 15.10 17.63 23.14
C ASP A 231 16.34 18.12 22.36
N ALA A 232 16.71 19.40 22.47
CA ALA A 232 17.84 20.02 21.78
C ALA A 232 17.85 19.78 20.27
N ARG A 233 16.69 19.96 19.64
CA ARG A 233 16.55 19.85 18.17
C ARG A 233 17.51 20.83 17.47
N SER A 234 17.95 20.49 16.28
CA SER A 234 18.90 21.30 15.50
C SER A 234 18.41 22.74 15.32
N GLU A 235 17.09 22.96 15.14
CA GLU A 235 16.48 24.28 15.07
C GLU A 235 16.62 25.04 16.41
N ALA A 236 16.43 24.36 17.54
CA ALA A 236 16.50 24.95 18.87
C ALA A 236 17.91 25.43 19.19
N VAL A 237 18.89 24.57 18.99
CA VAL A 237 20.31 24.90 19.17
C VAL A 237 20.72 26.02 18.22
N GLY A 238 20.31 25.97 16.94
CA GLY A 238 20.65 26.99 15.95
C GLY A 238 20.05 28.38 16.24
N ARG A 239 18.93 28.44 16.98
CA ARG A 239 18.23 29.71 17.35
C ARG A 239 18.55 30.19 18.78
N GLY A 240 19.49 29.53 19.48
CA GLY A 240 19.87 29.92 20.81
C GLY A 240 18.82 29.64 21.90
N LEU A 241 17.99 28.59 21.71
CA LEU A 241 17.08 28.12 22.75
C LEU A 241 17.86 27.37 23.82
N THR A 242 17.69 27.74 25.08
CA THR A 242 18.16 26.93 26.22
C THR A 242 17.30 25.66 26.28
N THR A 243 17.93 24.50 26.22
CA THR A 243 17.25 23.23 26.08
C THR A 243 18.06 22.08 26.70
N ILE A 244 17.43 20.94 26.93
CA ILE A 244 18.10 19.73 27.44
C ILE A 244 18.29 18.75 26.30
N ARG A 245 19.54 18.32 26.07
CA ARG A 245 19.90 17.31 25.06
C ARG A 245 19.90 15.91 25.66
N ARG A 246 19.13 15.03 25.06
CA ARG A 246 19.26 13.60 25.26
C ARG A 246 20.33 13.04 24.31
N PRO A 247 21.24 12.18 24.75
CA PRO A 247 22.21 11.49 23.90
C PRO A 247 21.52 10.33 23.16
N VAL A 248 20.67 10.68 22.16
CA VAL A 248 19.74 9.74 21.52
C VAL A 248 20.47 8.69 20.68
N LEU A 249 21.51 9.11 19.94
CA LEU A 249 22.32 8.19 19.14
C LEU A 249 23.03 7.18 20.04
N GLU A 250 23.59 7.67 21.16
CA GLU A 250 24.27 6.86 22.16
C GLU A 250 23.30 5.88 22.86
N ALA A 251 22.03 6.27 23.03
CA ALA A 251 21.00 5.39 23.56
C ALA A 251 20.70 4.24 22.59
N GLY A 252 20.67 4.51 21.30
CA GLY A 252 20.55 3.46 20.28
C GLY A 252 21.73 2.50 20.28
N VAL A 253 22.97 3.03 20.41
CA VAL A 253 24.18 2.20 20.56
C VAL A 253 24.08 1.33 21.81
N LEU A 254 23.79 1.94 22.95
CA LEU A 254 23.71 1.24 24.24
C LEU A 254 22.63 0.16 24.27
N ALA A 255 21.46 0.44 23.66
CA ALA A 255 20.38 -0.54 23.58
C ALA A 255 20.79 -1.78 22.77
N ALA A 256 21.44 -1.58 21.63
CA ALA A 256 21.92 -2.69 20.81
C ALA A 256 23.08 -3.45 21.48
N GLU A 257 24.03 -2.75 22.09
CA GLU A 257 25.13 -3.38 22.84
C GLU A 257 24.63 -4.17 24.05
N THR A 258 23.70 -3.62 24.83
CA THR A 258 23.06 -4.30 25.96
C THR A 258 22.35 -5.57 25.49
N LEU A 259 21.62 -5.51 24.38
CA LEU A 259 20.95 -6.67 23.81
C LEU A 259 21.93 -7.74 23.32
N LEU A 260 22.97 -7.34 22.58
CA LEU A 260 23.99 -8.25 22.05
C LEU A 260 24.74 -8.94 23.18
N LYS A 261 25.08 -8.19 24.24
CA LYS A 261 25.69 -8.74 25.44
C LYS A 261 24.76 -9.72 26.17
N TRP A 262 23.47 -9.40 26.26
CA TRP A 262 22.46 -10.34 26.81
C TRP A 262 22.40 -11.65 26.03
N ILE A 263 22.42 -11.58 24.70
CA ILE A 263 22.41 -12.77 23.82
C ILE A 263 23.68 -13.64 24.07
N ASP A 264 24.84 -13.04 24.28
CA ASP A 264 26.13 -13.76 24.44
C ASP A 264 26.41 -14.25 25.85
N GLU A 265 26.13 -13.42 26.83
CA GLU A 265 26.58 -13.60 28.23
C GLU A 265 25.41 -13.89 29.20
N GLY A 266 24.19 -13.74 28.74
CA GLY A 266 22.98 -13.84 29.56
C GLY A 266 22.47 -12.48 30.04
N ARG A 267 21.31 -12.52 30.71
CA ARG A 267 20.58 -11.32 31.12
C ARG A 267 21.43 -10.43 32.02
N PRO A 268 21.50 -9.10 31.75
CA PRO A 268 22.19 -8.15 32.65
C PRO A 268 21.60 -8.17 34.07
N ALA A 269 22.43 -7.87 35.05
CA ALA A 269 22.01 -7.78 36.45
C ALA A 269 21.12 -6.56 36.71
N GLU A 270 21.34 -5.49 35.97
CA GLU A 270 20.56 -4.25 36.07
C GLU A 270 19.38 -4.28 35.11
N ASP A 271 18.19 -3.99 35.61
CA ASP A 271 16.96 -3.90 34.82
C ASP A 271 16.83 -2.58 34.07
N VAL A 272 17.54 -1.54 34.50
CA VAL A 272 17.49 -0.19 33.93
C VAL A 272 18.90 0.36 33.80
N VAL A 273 19.25 0.79 32.60
CA VAL A 273 20.51 1.48 32.29
C VAL A 273 20.15 2.89 31.82
N THR A 274 20.69 3.92 32.48
CA THR A 274 20.37 5.32 32.17
C THR A 274 21.55 6.07 31.59
N LEU A 275 21.27 6.93 30.62
CA LEU A 275 22.21 7.90 30.05
C LEU A 275 21.98 9.28 30.66
N ARG A 276 23.05 9.97 30.98
CA ARG A 276 22.97 11.35 31.45
C ARG A 276 22.61 12.29 30.31
N THR A 277 21.66 13.17 30.57
CA THR A 277 21.28 14.28 29.67
C THR A 277 22.17 15.50 29.94
N GLU A 278 22.17 16.47 29.01
CA GLU A 278 23.05 17.65 29.08
C GLU A 278 22.22 18.92 28.80
N ILE A 279 22.41 19.97 29.58
CA ILE A 279 21.81 21.28 29.32
C ILE A 279 22.65 22.02 28.28
N ILE A 280 21.98 22.52 27.24
CA ILE A 280 22.54 23.43 26.26
C ILE A 280 22.01 24.82 26.59
N TYR A 281 22.85 25.67 27.14
CA TYR A 281 22.51 27.05 27.43
C TYR A 281 22.48 27.89 26.15
N GLY A 282 21.58 28.89 26.11
CA GLY A 282 21.41 29.75 24.95
C GLY A 282 20.76 31.09 25.30
N ASP A 283 20.58 31.93 24.28
CA ASP A 283 20.10 33.29 24.43
C ASP A 283 18.73 33.40 25.11
N SER A 284 17.90 32.37 25.02
CA SER A 284 16.52 32.41 25.57
C SER A 284 16.44 32.38 27.09
N CYS A 285 17.51 32.06 27.80
CA CYS A 285 17.64 32.26 29.24
C CYS A 285 18.63 33.39 29.58
N GLY A 286 19.25 34.03 28.59
CA GLY A 286 20.25 35.10 28.80
C GLY A 286 21.69 34.64 28.90
N CYS A 287 21.96 33.35 28.70
CA CYS A 287 23.31 32.79 28.66
C CYS A 287 23.95 32.93 27.27
N PRO A 288 25.29 33.05 27.18
CA PRO A 288 25.99 33.12 25.91
C PRO A 288 25.73 31.92 25.04
N HIS A 289 25.29 32.14 23.82
CA HIS A 289 25.11 31.07 22.84
C HIS A 289 26.46 30.70 22.16
N PRO A 290 26.87 29.43 22.13
CA PRO A 290 28.11 29.01 21.44
C PRO A 290 27.97 29.19 19.92
N MET A 291 28.54 30.24 19.36
CA MET A 291 28.47 30.64 17.94
C MET A 291 28.93 29.51 16.98
N GLU A 292 29.92 28.70 17.35
CA GLU A 292 30.36 27.57 16.53
C GLU A 292 29.30 26.49 16.38
N ARG A 293 28.51 26.22 17.45
CA ARG A 293 27.38 25.26 17.40
C ARG A 293 26.25 25.79 16.53
N ALA A 294 25.94 27.09 16.61
CA ALA A 294 24.91 27.72 15.76
C ALA A 294 25.26 27.61 14.28
N GLN A 295 26.50 27.92 13.90
CA GLN A 295 26.95 27.83 12.50
C GLN A 295 26.91 26.39 11.97
N SER A 296 27.29 25.40 12.80
CA SER A 296 27.20 23.99 12.44
C SER A 296 25.76 23.53 12.22
N CYS A 297 24.83 23.96 13.10
CA CYS A 297 23.40 23.65 12.95
C CYS A 297 22.80 24.29 11.70
N VAL A 298 23.13 25.56 11.38
CA VAL A 298 22.67 26.24 10.15
C VAL A 298 23.15 25.50 8.90
N ARG A 299 24.39 25.01 8.89
CA ARG A 299 24.90 24.19 7.77
C ARG A 299 24.13 22.89 7.63
N LEU A 300 23.92 22.15 8.72
CA LEU A 300 23.17 20.90 8.74
C LEU A 300 21.73 21.10 8.24
N LEU A 301 21.05 22.15 8.73
CA LEU A 301 19.69 22.48 8.30
C LEU A 301 19.62 22.82 6.80
N SER A 302 20.60 23.58 6.29
CA SER A 302 20.67 23.95 4.86
C SER A 302 20.93 22.71 3.98
N GLU A 303 21.76 21.80 4.44
CA GLU A 303 22.05 20.55 3.73
C GLU A 303 20.84 19.62 3.75
N GLN A 304 20.16 19.49 4.88
CA GLN A 304 18.93 18.74 5.05
C GLN A 304 17.80 19.29 4.17
N GLN A 305 17.65 20.61 4.09
CA GLN A 305 16.67 21.25 3.22
C GLN A 305 16.95 20.94 1.74
N ARG A 306 18.22 21.02 1.31
CA ARG A 306 18.62 20.72 -0.07
C ARG A 306 18.37 19.26 -0.44
N LEU A 307 18.63 18.33 0.50
CA LEU A 307 18.33 16.90 0.30
C LEU A 307 16.82 16.69 0.19
N THR A 308 16.04 17.31 1.06
CA THR A 308 14.57 17.24 1.04
C THR A 308 13.99 17.74 -0.29
N GLU A 309 14.46 18.89 -0.80
CA GLU A 309 14.03 19.44 -2.09
C GLU A 309 14.37 18.52 -3.25
N LYS A 310 15.57 17.93 -3.24
CA LYS A 310 15.98 16.93 -4.26
C LYS A 310 15.05 15.72 -4.23
N CYS A 311 14.81 15.15 -3.05
CA CYS A 311 13.98 13.97 -2.90
C CYS A 311 12.52 14.25 -3.27
N LEU A 312 11.96 15.42 -2.92
CA LEU A 312 10.61 15.81 -3.33
C LEU A 312 10.44 15.86 -4.85
N ARG A 313 11.42 16.42 -5.57
CA ARG A 313 11.39 16.41 -7.05
C ARG A 313 11.43 14.98 -7.59
N GLN A 314 12.37 14.15 -7.13
CA GLN A 314 12.48 12.77 -7.56
C GLN A 314 11.19 11.98 -7.28
N THR A 315 10.56 12.19 -6.11
CA THR A 315 9.29 11.56 -5.76
C THR A 315 8.16 12.02 -6.67
N THR A 316 8.09 13.31 -7.01
CA THR A 316 7.07 13.86 -7.92
C THR A 316 7.22 13.27 -9.33
N ASP A 317 8.44 13.22 -9.86
CA ASP A 317 8.73 12.64 -11.18
C ASP A 317 8.35 11.15 -11.20
N PHE A 318 8.71 10.41 -10.17
CA PHE A 318 8.38 9.00 -10.01
C PHE A 318 6.86 8.72 -9.96
N VAL A 319 6.11 9.48 -9.16
CA VAL A 319 4.65 9.32 -9.06
C VAL A 319 3.97 9.65 -10.39
N THR A 320 4.46 10.68 -11.09
CA THR A 320 3.96 11.05 -12.42
C THR A 320 4.21 9.93 -13.44
N ALA A 321 5.37 9.30 -13.40
CA ALA A 321 5.70 8.16 -14.24
C ALA A 321 4.79 6.95 -13.91
N LEU A 322 4.63 6.60 -12.64
CA LEU A 322 3.72 5.52 -12.21
C LEU A 322 2.26 5.75 -12.64
N ALA A 323 1.80 7.00 -12.72
CA ALA A 323 0.43 7.31 -13.12
C ALA A 323 0.10 6.87 -14.57
N THR A 324 1.10 6.68 -15.42
CA THR A 324 0.96 6.28 -16.83
C THR A 324 1.05 4.76 -17.05
N VAL A 325 1.48 4.03 -16.04
CA VAL A 325 1.75 2.58 -16.11
C VAL A 325 0.47 1.78 -15.84
N SER A 326 0.30 0.66 -16.56
CA SER A 326 -0.84 -0.26 -16.42
C SER A 326 -0.45 -1.73 -16.25
N THR A 327 0.84 -2.06 -16.24
CA THR A 327 1.34 -3.44 -16.14
C THR A 327 2.32 -3.60 -14.99
N LEU A 328 2.37 -4.80 -14.41
CA LEU A 328 3.32 -5.13 -13.34
C LEU A 328 4.79 -4.86 -13.76
N ARG A 329 5.13 -5.22 -14.99
CA ARG A 329 6.48 -4.99 -15.53
C ARG A 329 6.81 -3.50 -15.59
N GLY A 330 5.88 -2.68 -16.09
CA GLY A 330 6.08 -1.23 -16.13
C GLY A 330 6.24 -0.63 -14.73
N VAL A 331 5.48 -1.13 -13.73
CA VAL A 331 5.67 -0.73 -12.32
C VAL A 331 7.08 -1.05 -11.84
N ALA A 332 7.57 -2.27 -12.11
CA ALA A 332 8.92 -2.68 -11.75
C ALA A 332 9.98 -1.82 -12.43
N ASP A 333 9.82 -1.51 -13.72
CA ASP A 333 10.75 -0.67 -14.50
C ASP A 333 10.84 0.75 -13.91
N GLU A 334 9.70 1.38 -13.54
CA GLU A 334 9.68 2.71 -12.92
C GLU A 334 10.25 2.71 -11.50
N LEU A 335 9.96 1.68 -10.70
CA LEU A 335 10.56 1.51 -9.38
C LEU A 335 12.08 1.36 -9.46
N ASN A 336 12.58 0.59 -10.41
CA ASN A 336 14.02 0.42 -10.65
C ASN A 336 14.66 1.72 -11.16
N ALA A 337 13.96 2.49 -12.01
CA ALA A 337 14.42 3.81 -12.45
C ALA A 337 14.52 4.80 -11.29
N PHE A 338 13.53 4.79 -10.39
CA PHE A 338 13.56 5.57 -9.16
C PHE A 338 14.70 5.15 -8.24
N ALA A 339 14.91 3.84 -8.03
CA ALA A 339 16.01 3.32 -7.22
C ALA A 339 17.37 3.75 -7.78
N ARG A 340 17.58 3.69 -9.11
CA ARG A 340 18.80 4.21 -9.75
C ARG A 340 19.03 5.70 -9.50
N ALA A 341 17.98 6.51 -9.57
CA ALA A 341 18.06 7.95 -9.37
C ALA A 341 18.28 8.33 -7.90
N TRP A 342 17.68 7.59 -6.99
CA TRP A 342 17.83 7.76 -5.54
C TRP A 342 19.16 7.22 -5.05
N ASN A 343 19.64 6.13 -5.67
CA ASN A 343 20.89 5.44 -5.39
C ASN A 343 21.06 5.01 -3.92
N PRO A 344 20.08 4.32 -3.33
CA PRO A 344 20.23 3.73 -2.00
C PRO A 344 21.19 2.55 -2.06
N ARG A 345 21.71 2.13 -0.91
CA ARG A 345 22.47 0.89 -0.81
C ARG A 345 21.57 -0.33 -0.99
N GLU A 346 20.39 -0.28 -0.37
CA GLU A 346 19.34 -1.31 -0.43
C GLU A 346 17.98 -0.64 -0.61
N MET A 347 17.18 -1.11 -1.56
CA MET A 347 15.78 -0.75 -1.72
C MET A 347 15.02 -1.90 -2.36
N HIS A 348 13.93 -2.35 -1.74
CA HIS A 348 13.12 -3.45 -2.23
C HIS A 348 11.65 -3.14 -2.03
N VAL A 349 10.82 -3.48 -3.02
CA VAL A 349 9.36 -3.35 -2.95
C VAL A 349 8.75 -4.73 -3.09
N CYS A 350 8.12 -5.18 -2.01
CA CYS A 350 7.48 -6.48 -1.90
C CYS A 350 5.97 -6.28 -1.80
N VAL A 351 5.21 -6.97 -2.64
CA VAL A 351 3.75 -6.85 -2.69
C VAL A 351 3.08 -8.23 -2.59
N HIS A 352 1.78 -8.23 -2.37
CA HIS A 352 0.98 -9.44 -2.46
C HIS A 352 1.09 -10.04 -3.87
N PRO A 353 1.26 -11.37 -4.04
CA PRO A 353 1.46 -11.98 -5.36
C PRO A 353 0.34 -11.72 -6.36
N ASP A 354 -0.88 -11.57 -5.85
CA ASP A 354 -2.09 -11.37 -6.66
C ASP A 354 -2.60 -9.92 -6.64
N PHE A 355 -1.76 -8.95 -6.22
CA PHE A 355 -2.22 -7.57 -6.00
C PHE A 355 -2.87 -6.93 -7.25
N MET A 356 -2.46 -7.34 -8.46
CA MET A 356 -3.04 -6.85 -9.72
C MET A 356 -4.48 -7.32 -9.97
N ASN A 357 -4.91 -8.37 -9.27
CA ASN A 357 -6.25 -8.97 -9.40
C ASN A 357 -7.14 -8.68 -8.18
N MET A 358 -6.65 -7.92 -7.20
CA MET A 358 -7.39 -7.58 -6.00
C MET A 358 -8.25 -6.35 -6.22
N GLU A 359 -9.49 -6.40 -5.74
CA GLU A 359 -10.35 -5.25 -5.62
C GLU A 359 -9.89 -4.40 -4.42
N SER A 360 -9.90 -3.08 -4.57
CA SER A 360 -9.40 -2.14 -3.54
C SER A 360 -10.12 -2.26 -2.17
N GLU A 361 -11.34 -2.78 -2.16
CA GLU A 361 -12.12 -3.02 -0.94
C GLU A 361 -11.77 -4.34 -0.24
N ASN A 362 -11.00 -5.22 -0.89
CA ASN A 362 -10.69 -6.57 -0.44
C ASN A 362 -9.18 -6.80 -0.19
N PHE A 363 -8.40 -5.73 0.01
CA PHE A 363 -7.02 -5.92 0.42
C PHE A 363 -6.96 -6.59 1.80
N PRO A 364 -6.16 -7.68 1.95
CA PRO A 364 -6.05 -8.39 3.22
C PRO A 364 -5.44 -7.49 4.29
N GLU A 365 -5.83 -7.70 5.55
CA GLU A 365 -5.22 -7.01 6.69
C GLU A 365 -3.81 -7.53 6.97
N ASN A 366 -3.59 -8.83 6.76
CA ASN A 366 -2.35 -9.53 7.07
C ASN A 366 -1.50 -9.78 5.81
N TYR A 367 -0.21 -10.03 6.01
CA TYR A 367 0.69 -10.45 4.93
C TYR A 367 0.39 -11.89 4.49
N PRO A 368 0.49 -12.20 3.19
CA PRO A 368 0.33 -13.56 2.67
C PRO A 368 1.52 -14.46 3.06
N GLU A 369 1.36 -15.77 2.89
CA GLU A 369 2.46 -16.73 3.09
C GLU A 369 3.62 -16.51 2.11
N GLU A 370 3.32 -16.08 0.89
CA GLU A 370 4.28 -15.71 -0.14
C GLU A 370 4.14 -14.24 -0.50
N SER A 371 5.26 -13.57 -0.71
CA SER A 371 5.36 -12.21 -1.25
C SER A 371 6.02 -12.20 -2.62
N LEU A 372 5.73 -11.18 -3.41
CA LEU A 372 6.34 -10.93 -4.71
C LEU A 372 7.27 -9.72 -4.61
N LEU A 373 8.58 -9.93 -4.79
CA LEU A 373 9.53 -8.85 -5.00
C LEU A 373 9.34 -8.29 -6.41
N ILE A 374 8.78 -7.10 -6.53
CA ILE A 374 8.53 -6.46 -7.84
C ILE A 374 9.64 -5.53 -8.28
N SER A 375 10.40 -4.98 -7.33
CA SER A 375 11.60 -4.18 -7.58
C SER A 375 12.58 -4.42 -6.47
N GLY A 376 13.83 -4.67 -6.82
CA GLY A 376 14.93 -4.85 -5.89
C GLY A 376 16.17 -4.13 -6.39
N TRP A 377 16.81 -3.37 -5.50
CA TRP A 377 18.07 -2.68 -5.72
C TRP A 377 19.02 -2.99 -4.57
N SER A 378 20.17 -3.53 -4.87
CA SER A 378 21.18 -3.92 -3.88
C SER A 378 22.57 -3.62 -4.41
N HIS A 379 23.34 -2.79 -3.68
CA HIS A 379 24.72 -2.44 -4.00
C HIS A 379 24.93 -1.95 -5.46
N GLY A 380 23.97 -1.21 -6.00
CA GLY A 380 24.03 -0.68 -7.37
C GLY A 380 23.50 -1.62 -8.45
N GLU A 381 22.98 -2.80 -8.09
CA GLU A 381 22.48 -3.82 -9.02
C GLU A 381 20.97 -4.05 -8.84
N GLU A 382 20.27 -4.22 -9.96
CA GLU A 382 18.87 -4.62 -9.97
C GLU A 382 18.72 -6.09 -9.62
N GLN A 383 17.68 -6.40 -8.81
CA GLN A 383 17.33 -7.75 -8.46
C GLN A 383 16.14 -8.23 -9.31
N PRO A 384 16.09 -9.53 -9.67
CA PRO A 384 14.99 -10.07 -10.46
C PRO A 384 13.67 -10.06 -9.70
N VAL A 385 12.56 -9.92 -10.44
CA VAL A 385 11.21 -10.16 -9.91
C VAL A 385 11.09 -11.63 -9.51
N VAL A 386 10.76 -11.89 -8.24
CA VAL A 386 10.72 -13.25 -7.71
C VAL A 386 9.68 -13.41 -6.60
N ARG A 387 8.98 -14.55 -6.58
CA ARG A 387 8.15 -14.97 -5.44
C ARG A 387 9.02 -15.61 -4.37
N PHE A 388 8.70 -15.34 -3.11
CA PHE A 388 9.43 -15.90 -1.99
C PHE A 388 8.53 -16.03 -0.76
N ALA A 389 8.89 -16.89 0.18
CA ALA A 389 8.17 -17.04 1.43
C ALA A 389 8.28 -15.75 2.26
N THR A 390 7.17 -15.13 2.61
CA THR A 390 7.11 -13.85 3.34
C THR A 390 7.90 -13.87 4.65
N ARG A 391 7.93 -15.02 5.34
CA ARG A 391 8.75 -15.24 6.55
C ARG A 391 10.25 -15.02 6.35
N SER A 392 10.74 -15.08 5.11
CA SER A 392 12.14 -14.80 4.80
C SER A 392 12.45 -13.31 4.76
N LEU A 393 11.43 -12.44 4.83
CA LEU A 393 11.47 -10.98 4.76
C LEU A 393 11.99 -10.43 3.42
N LEU A 394 13.05 -11.02 2.88
CA LEU A 394 13.61 -10.76 1.55
C LEU A 394 14.24 -12.06 1.01
N PRO A 395 14.28 -12.26 -0.31
CA PRO A 395 14.83 -13.48 -0.93
C PRO A 395 16.26 -13.80 -0.51
N ARG A 396 17.08 -12.76 -0.30
CA ARG A 396 18.52 -12.88 0.02
C ARG A 396 18.87 -12.60 1.48
N LEU A 397 17.91 -12.25 2.35
CA LEU A 397 18.21 -11.91 3.73
C LEU A 397 18.75 -13.10 4.54
N ALA A 398 18.33 -14.32 4.18
CA ALA A 398 18.80 -15.56 4.79
C ALA A 398 20.07 -16.13 4.14
N GLN A 399 20.54 -15.56 3.02
CA GLN A 399 21.77 -16.01 2.34
C GLN A 399 23.02 -15.46 3.02
N GLU A 400 24.15 -16.13 2.81
CA GLU A 400 25.45 -15.64 3.27
C GLU A 400 25.80 -14.33 2.57
N ARG A 401 26.13 -13.32 3.35
CA ARG A 401 26.56 -11.99 2.91
C ARG A 401 27.87 -11.63 3.57
N GLU A 402 28.72 -10.89 2.87
CA GLU A 402 30.02 -10.48 3.43
C GLU A 402 29.84 -9.46 4.56
N GLU A 403 28.90 -8.52 4.40
CA GLU A 403 28.64 -7.43 5.34
C GLU A 403 27.28 -7.54 6.04
N PRO A 404 27.18 -7.07 7.30
CA PRO A 404 25.90 -6.96 8.00
C PRO A 404 25.04 -5.85 7.36
N VAL A 405 23.72 -6.01 7.45
CA VAL A 405 22.76 -5.02 6.97
C VAL A 405 21.99 -4.38 8.11
N ALA A 406 21.58 -3.14 7.90
CA ALA A 406 20.62 -2.43 8.74
C ALA A 406 19.47 -1.94 7.83
N LEU A 407 18.34 -2.63 7.89
CA LEU A 407 17.20 -2.46 7.00
C LEU A 407 15.96 -1.98 7.74
N VAL A 408 15.22 -1.08 7.13
CA VAL A 408 13.91 -0.63 7.60
C VAL A 408 12.83 -1.26 6.74
N PHE A 409 11.84 -1.86 7.38
CA PHE A 409 10.64 -2.43 6.79
C PHE A 409 9.47 -1.49 7.08
N SER A 410 8.88 -0.89 6.05
CA SER A 410 7.73 0.01 6.18
C SER A 410 6.55 -0.50 5.36
N PRO A 411 5.31 -0.45 5.89
CA PRO A 411 4.15 -0.96 5.21
C PRO A 411 3.79 -0.12 4.00
N LEU A 412 3.33 -0.78 2.95
CA LEU A 412 2.59 -0.17 1.84
C LEU A 412 1.12 -0.46 2.08
N SER A 413 0.40 0.47 2.69
CA SER A 413 -0.99 0.31 3.07
C SER A 413 -1.86 1.41 2.49
N TYR A 414 -3.11 1.05 2.16
CA TYR A 414 -4.10 1.99 1.66
C TYR A 414 -5.48 1.64 2.21
N MET A 415 -6.18 2.62 2.82
CA MET A 415 -7.52 2.46 3.39
C MET A 415 -7.68 1.22 4.31
N GLY A 416 -6.70 0.98 5.17
CA GLY A 416 -6.71 -0.15 6.11
C GLY A 416 -6.29 -1.49 5.54
N GLY A 417 -6.15 -1.60 4.21
CA GLY A 417 -5.67 -2.80 3.54
C GLY A 417 -4.15 -2.81 3.37
N ASN A 418 -3.57 -4.00 3.33
CA ASN A 418 -2.14 -4.23 3.18
C ASN A 418 -1.81 -4.64 1.74
N LEU A 419 -1.04 -3.80 1.04
CA LEU A 419 -0.53 -4.06 -0.31
C LEU A 419 0.78 -4.84 -0.30
N GLY A 420 1.55 -4.68 0.78
CA GLY A 420 2.89 -5.19 0.92
C GLY A 420 3.77 -4.31 1.79
N TYR A 421 5.06 -4.31 1.54
CA TYR A 421 6.03 -3.50 2.28
C TYR A 421 7.20 -3.04 1.41
N MET A 422 7.77 -1.90 1.77
CA MET A 422 9.03 -1.41 1.23
C MET A 422 10.15 -1.66 2.24
N VAL A 423 11.30 -2.09 1.73
CA VAL A 423 12.54 -2.27 2.52
C VAL A 423 13.61 -1.35 1.97
N TYR A 424 14.32 -0.65 2.86
CA TYR A 424 15.40 0.26 2.49
C TYR A 424 16.44 0.32 3.61
N ASP A 425 17.65 0.76 3.29
CA ASP A 425 18.71 0.89 4.30
C ASP A 425 18.48 2.11 5.21
N VAL A 426 18.93 1.97 6.48
CA VAL A 426 18.76 3.01 7.52
C VAL A 426 19.42 4.34 7.15
N GLU A 427 20.55 4.31 6.42
CA GLU A 427 21.35 5.50 6.13
C GLU A 427 20.70 6.42 5.10
N HIS A 428 19.77 5.89 4.28
CA HIS A 428 19.08 6.63 3.22
C HIS A 428 17.66 7.06 3.62
N VAL A 429 17.31 7.03 4.90
CA VAL A 429 16.04 7.59 5.39
C VAL A 429 16.05 9.10 5.26
N VAL A 430 15.29 9.64 4.30
CA VAL A 430 15.07 11.09 4.18
C VAL A 430 13.80 11.43 4.95
N SER A 431 13.98 11.91 6.16
CA SER A 431 12.94 12.10 7.19
C SER A 431 11.69 12.83 6.67
N ALA A 432 11.86 13.91 5.92
CA ALA A 432 10.73 14.75 5.49
C ALA A 432 9.90 14.17 4.31
N VAL A 433 10.42 13.18 3.58
CA VAL A 433 9.83 12.72 2.31
C VAL A 433 9.29 11.30 2.41
N LEU A 434 9.84 10.49 3.31
CA LEU A 434 9.53 9.06 3.40
C LEU A 434 8.03 8.75 3.60
N PRO A 435 7.29 9.40 4.52
CA PRO A 435 5.86 9.11 4.68
C PRO A 435 5.06 9.42 3.42
N SER A 436 5.37 10.54 2.76
CA SER A 436 4.74 10.93 1.50
C SER A 436 5.06 9.96 0.37
N LEU A 437 6.32 9.51 0.27
CA LEU A 437 6.74 8.51 -0.72
C LEU A 437 5.97 7.20 -0.55
N LEU A 438 5.90 6.65 0.67
CA LEU A 438 5.19 5.40 0.95
C LEU A 438 3.69 5.52 0.64
N LEU A 439 3.05 6.63 1.03
CA LEU A 439 1.63 6.88 0.75
C LEU A 439 1.37 7.00 -0.76
N LEU A 440 2.20 7.75 -1.48
CA LEU A 440 2.08 7.93 -2.92
C LEU A 440 2.33 6.63 -3.68
N MET A 441 3.29 5.82 -3.25
CA MET A 441 3.52 4.48 -3.81
C MET A 441 2.31 3.58 -3.58
N ALA A 442 1.80 3.49 -2.36
CA ALA A 442 0.63 2.69 -2.03
C ALA A 442 -0.60 3.12 -2.86
N THR A 443 -0.86 4.44 -2.95
CA THR A 443 -1.95 4.99 -3.76
C THR A 443 -1.78 4.67 -5.25
N SER A 444 -0.57 4.81 -5.79
CA SER A 444 -0.29 4.52 -7.20
C SER A 444 -0.46 3.04 -7.52
N LEU A 445 0.05 2.14 -6.67
CA LEU A 445 -0.14 0.69 -6.82
C LEU A 445 -1.62 0.32 -6.78
N THR A 446 -2.40 0.87 -5.84
CA THR A 446 -3.85 0.66 -5.76
C THR A 446 -4.57 1.13 -7.02
N ASN A 447 -4.22 2.31 -7.56
CA ASN A 447 -4.81 2.82 -8.79
C ASN A 447 -4.49 1.92 -10.00
N ILE A 448 -3.29 1.34 -10.06
CA ILE A 448 -2.92 0.41 -11.14
C ILE A 448 -3.74 -0.87 -11.05
N SER A 449 -3.88 -1.46 -9.85
CA SER A 449 -4.75 -2.62 -9.62
C SER A 449 -6.20 -2.34 -10.01
N LEU A 450 -6.76 -1.20 -9.59
CA LEU A 450 -8.12 -0.79 -9.92
C LEU A 450 -8.33 -0.63 -11.45
N ARG A 451 -7.37 -0.01 -12.16
CA ARG A 451 -7.45 0.10 -13.63
C ARG A 451 -7.41 -1.26 -14.31
N ALA A 452 -6.57 -2.19 -13.82
CA ALA A 452 -6.51 -3.56 -14.34
C ALA A 452 -7.84 -4.29 -14.14
N ALA A 453 -8.46 -4.15 -12.98
CA ALA A 453 -9.78 -4.71 -12.67
C ALA A 453 -10.87 -4.13 -13.60
N VAL A 454 -10.92 -2.80 -13.73
CA VAL A 454 -11.90 -2.12 -14.64
C VAL A 454 -11.74 -2.59 -16.09
N GLN A 455 -10.50 -2.70 -16.57
CA GLN A 455 -10.24 -3.19 -17.94
C GLN A 455 -10.66 -4.66 -18.10
N SER A 456 -10.43 -5.50 -17.08
CA SER A 456 -10.88 -6.89 -17.08
C SER A 456 -12.41 -6.99 -17.13
N TYR A 457 -13.11 -6.20 -16.31
CA TYR A 457 -14.58 -6.13 -16.33
C TYR A 457 -15.12 -5.62 -17.68
N ALA A 458 -14.48 -4.59 -18.25
CA ALA A 458 -14.86 -4.08 -19.57
C ALA A 458 -14.73 -5.15 -20.64
N ASN A 459 -13.65 -5.93 -20.66
CA ASN A 459 -13.43 -7.02 -21.60
C ASN A 459 -14.47 -8.15 -21.41
N VAL A 460 -14.83 -8.49 -20.16
CA VAL A 460 -15.89 -9.47 -19.87
C VAL A 460 -17.25 -8.96 -20.35
N MET A 461 -17.58 -7.70 -20.05
CA MET A 461 -18.83 -7.07 -20.49
C MET A 461 -18.93 -6.99 -22.02
N GLU A 462 -17.84 -6.67 -22.70
CA GLU A 462 -17.79 -6.69 -24.16
C GLU A 462 -18.05 -8.10 -24.71
N ARG A 463 -17.42 -9.13 -24.16
CA ARG A 463 -17.66 -10.52 -24.56
C ARG A 463 -19.12 -10.92 -24.36
N ILE A 464 -19.71 -10.65 -23.19
CA ILE A 464 -21.11 -10.95 -22.91
C ILE A 464 -22.04 -10.17 -23.84
N SER A 465 -21.68 -8.94 -24.18
CA SER A 465 -22.47 -8.08 -25.05
C SER A 465 -22.58 -8.58 -26.51
N VAL A 466 -21.56 -9.26 -27.04
CA VAL A 466 -21.47 -9.67 -28.46
C VAL A 466 -21.49 -11.19 -28.66
N HIS A 467 -21.40 -11.99 -27.61
CA HIS A 467 -21.52 -13.44 -27.69
C HIS A 467 -22.73 -13.95 -26.92
N ASP A 468 -23.24 -15.08 -27.35
CA ASP A 468 -24.29 -15.83 -26.67
C ASP A 468 -23.70 -16.67 -25.52
N PRO A 469 -24.17 -16.53 -24.26
CA PRO A 469 -23.59 -17.21 -23.12
C PRO A 469 -23.79 -18.73 -23.13
N LEU A 470 -24.79 -19.25 -23.84
CA LEU A 470 -25.09 -20.67 -23.90
C LEU A 470 -24.18 -21.38 -24.90
N THR A 471 -24.06 -20.87 -26.11
CA THR A 471 -23.35 -21.52 -27.22
C THR A 471 -21.92 -21.01 -27.42
N GLY A 472 -21.59 -19.84 -26.89
CA GLY A 472 -20.33 -19.13 -27.12
C GLY A 472 -20.15 -18.62 -28.56
N LEU A 473 -21.16 -18.69 -29.40
CA LEU A 473 -21.21 -18.06 -30.73
C LEU A 473 -21.48 -16.57 -30.59
N HIS A 474 -21.37 -15.80 -31.69
CA HIS A 474 -21.86 -14.43 -31.65
C HIS A 474 -23.36 -14.40 -31.38
N ASN A 475 -23.83 -13.41 -30.64
CA ASN A 475 -25.24 -13.15 -30.47
C ASN A 475 -25.76 -12.18 -31.58
N ARG A 476 -27.06 -11.87 -31.57
CA ARG A 476 -27.68 -10.93 -32.53
C ARG A 476 -26.97 -9.57 -32.56
N ARG A 477 -26.51 -9.07 -31.40
CA ARG A 477 -25.80 -7.79 -31.31
C ARG A 477 -24.41 -7.87 -31.93
N GLY A 478 -23.68 -8.96 -31.70
CA GLY A 478 -22.39 -9.23 -32.35
C GLY A 478 -22.52 -9.29 -33.87
N MET A 479 -23.58 -9.94 -34.40
CA MET A 479 -23.88 -9.93 -35.80
C MET A 479 -24.10 -8.50 -36.34
N GLN A 480 -24.91 -7.71 -35.65
CA GLN A 480 -25.21 -6.32 -36.06
C GLN A 480 -23.99 -5.40 -36.09
N GLN A 481 -22.99 -5.69 -35.29
CA GLN A 481 -21.72 -4.93 -35.26
C GLN A 481 -20.73 -5.39 -36.33
N LEU A 482 -20.58 -6.69 -36.53
CA LEU A 482 -19.55 -7.27 -37.39
C LEU A 482 -19.93 -7.36 -38.87
N MET A 483 -21.21 -7.63 -39.17
CA MET A 483 -21.60 -8.00 -40.51
C MET A 483 -21.83 -6.84 -41.47
N PRO A 484 -22.38 -5.67 -41.08
CA PRO A 484 -22.56 -4.56 -42.02
C PRO A 484 -21.25 -4.11 -42.68
N PRO A 485 -20.11 -3.92 -41.97
CA PRO A 485 -18.84 -3.61 -42.61
C PRO A 485 -18.34 -4.72 -43.55
N ALA A 486 -18.53 -5.99 -43.18
CA ALA A 486 -18.17 -7.11 -44.02
C ALA A 486 -18.99 -7.19 -45.30
N PHE A 487 -20.30 -6.89 -45.23
CA PHE A 487 -21.19 -6.86 -46.36
C PHE A 487 -20.87 -5.70 -47.33
N GLU A 488 -20.61 -4.50 -46.80
CA GLU A 488 -20.17 -3.36 -47.61
C GLU A 488 -18.81 -3.61 -48.29
N ARG A 489 -17.89 -4.31 -47.62
CA ARG A 489 -16.64 -4.75 -48.22
C ARG A 489 -16.90 -5.74 -49.37
N ALA A 490 -17.79 -6.70 -49.18
CA ALA A 490 -18.18 -7.65 -50.25
C ALA A 490 -18.69 -6.93 -51.50
N LYS A 491 -19.52 -5.88 -51.35
CA LYS A 491 -19.98 -5.03 -52.45
C LYS A 491 -18.83 -4.32 -53.16
N ALA A 492 -17.95 -3.66 -52.39
CA ALA A 492 -16.86 -2.86 -52.92
C ALA A 492 -15.83 -3.69 -53.68
N GLU A 493 -15.49 -4.87 -53.13
CA GLU A 493 -14.49 -5.77 -53.68
C GLU A 493 -15.07 -6.83 -54.64
N GLN A 494 -16.37 -6.80 -54.88
CA GLN A 494 -17.11 -7.77 -55.73
C GLN A 494 -16.85 -9.24 -55.29
N LEU A 495 -16.90 -9.48 -53.96
CA LEU A 495 -16.68 -10.78 -53.35
C LEU A 495 -18.03 -11.49 -53.09
N PRO A 496 -18.08 -12.82 -53.17
CA PRO A 496 -19.27 -13.57 -52.80
C PRO A 496 -19.51 -13.47 -51.28
N PHE A 497 -20.72 -13.05 -50.92
CA PHE A 497 -21.23 -13.06 -49.55
C PHE A 497 -22.19 -14.22 -49.39
N ALA A 498 -22.02 -15.03 -48.37
CA ALA A 498 -22.88 -16.16 -48.08
C ALA A 498 -23.66 -15.94 -46.78
N VAL A 499 -24.90 -16.43 -46.79
CA VAL A 499 -25.76 -16.54 -45.60
C VAL A 499 -26.30 -17.98 -45.55
N VAL A 500 -26.05 -18.63 -44.39
CA VAL A 500 -26.64 -19.93 -44.07
C VAL A 500 -27.57 -19.74 -42.88
N VAL A 501 -28.83 -20.05 -43.01
CA VAL A 501 -29.83 -20.10 -41.95
C VAL A 501 -29.96 -21.55 -41.50
N CYS A 502 -30.00 -21.77 -40.21
CA CYS A 502 -30.14 -23.09 -39.63
C CYS A 502 -31.10 -23.04 -38.45
N ASP A 503 -32.11 -23.91 -38.46
CA ASP A 503 -33.14 -24.02 -37.42
C ASP A 503 -33.16 -25.46 -36.91
N MET A 504 -33.06 -25.62 -35.58
CA MET A 504 -33.01 -26.94 -34.96
C MET A 504 -34.40 -27.63 -35.03
N ASP A 505 -34.43 -28.84 -35.54
CA ASP A 505 -35.70 -29.57 -35.65
C ASP A 505 -36.13 -30.12 -34.28
N ASP A 506 -37.43 -29.92 -33.97
CA ASP A 506 -38.12 -30.52 -32.81
C ASP A 506 -37.50 -30.21 -31.43
N LEU A 507 -36.92 -28.99 -31.26
CA LEU A 507 -36.41 -28.53 -29.93
C LEU A 507 -37.51 -28.60 -28.87
N LYS A 508 -38.77 -28.26 -29.24
CA LYS A 508 -39.90 -28.36 -28.31
C LYS A 508 -40.10 -29.79 -27.83
N GLY A 509 -40.04 -30.79 -28.72
CA GLY A 509 -40.15 -32.18 -28.34
C GLY A 509 -39.00 -32.64 -27.40
N VAL A 510 -37.80 -32.09 -27.58
CA VAL A 510 -36.68 -32.33 -26.61
C VAL A 510 -37.02 -31.75 -25.25
N ASN A 511 -37.46 -30.50 -25.20
CA ASN A 511 -37.84 -29.83 -23.97
C ASN A 511 -38.98 -30.53 -23.22
N ASP A 512 -40.04 -30.93 -23.96
CA ASP A 512 -41.23 -31.54 -23.39
C ASP A 512 -40.93 -32.98 -22.84
N ASN A 513 -40.01 -33.74 -23.46
CA ASN A 513 -39.68 -35.09 -23.04
C ASN A 513 -38.52 -35.19 -22.03
N PHE A 514 -37.54 -34.27 -22.08
CA PHE A 514 -36.29 -34.35 -21.32
C PHE A 514 -35.96 -33.12 -20.47
N GLY A 515 -36.84 -32.08 -20.55
CA GLY A 515 -36.67 -30.86 -19.76
C GLY A 515 -35.77 -29.80 -20.46
N HIS A 516 -35.88 -28.54 -20.01
CA HIS A 516 -35.17 -27.39 -20.61
C HIS A 516 -33.63 -27.53 -20.60
N LEU A 517 -33.05 -28.16 -19.58
CA LEU A 517 -31.60 -28.40 -19.56
C LEU A 517 -31.15 -29.30 -20.73
N ALA A 518 -31.99 -30.24 -21.13
CA ALA A 518 -31.70 -31.07 -22.30
C ALA A 518 -31.82 -30.26 -23.60
N GLY A 519 -32.79 -29.37 -23.70
CA GLY A 519 -32.91 -28.42 -24.82
C GLY A 519 -31.70 -27.51 -24.95
N ASP A 520 -31.23 -26.95 -23.83
CA ASP A 520 -30.00 -26.12 -23.79
C ASP A 520 -28.79 -26.92 -24.29
N GLN A 521 -28.65 -28.17 -23.86
CA GLN A 521 -27.58 -29.06 -24.34
C GLN A 521 -27.69 -29.35 -25.84
N ALA A 522 -28.90 -29.52 -26.37
CA ALA A 522 -29.12 -29.72 -27.78
C ALA A 522 -28.71 -28.47 -28.60
N ILE A 523 -29.06 -27.26 -28.12
CA ILE A 523 -28.67 -25.99 -28.73
C ILE A 523 -27.12 -25.86 -28.72
N VAL A 524 -26.45 -26.16 -27.60
CA VAL A 524 -24.97 -26.16 -27.49
C VAL A 524 -24.35 -27.13 -28.50
N ARG A 525 -24.91 -28.31 -28.65
CA ARG A 525 -24.42 -29.32 -29.61
C ARG A 525 -24.53 -28.86 -31.04
N LEU A 526 -25.71 -28.29 -31.45
CA LEU A 526 -25.86 -27.73 -32.76
C LEU A 526 -24.92 -26.55 -33.01
N GLY A 527 -24.75 -25.66 -32.01
CA GLY A 527 -23.78 -24.58 -32.05
C GLY A 527 -22.34 -25.03 -32.30
N ARG A 528 -21.94 -26.16 -31.71
CA ARG A 528 -20.62 -26.79 -31.99
C ARG A 528 -20.50 -27.29 -33.41
N ALA A 529 -21.56 -27.96 -33.93
CA ALA A 529 -21.54 -28.45 -35.28
C ALA A 529 -21.47 -27.34 -36.33
N ILE A 530 -22.16 -26.23 -36.12
CA ILE A 530 -22.20 -25.07 -37.01
C ILE A 530 -20.83 -24.40 -37.17
N ARG A 531 -19.96 -24.46 -36.15
CA ARG A 531 -18.59 -23.89 -36.20
C ARG A 531 -17.72 -24.46 -37.34
N VAL A 532 -18.10 -25.57 -37.96
CA VAL A 532 -17.40 -26.08 -39.15
C VAL A 532 -17.34 -25.05 -40.26
N LEU A 533 -18.36 -24.18 -40.36
CA LEU A 533 -18.45 -23.12 -41.35
C LEU A 533 -17.53 -21.93 -41.10
N GLU A 534 -16.97 -21.79 -39.89
CA GLU A 534 -15.95 -20.76 -39.62
C GLU A 534 -14.69 -20.97 -40.51
N LYS A 535 -14.41 -22.21 -40.91
CA LYS A 535 -13.31 -22.54 -41.82
C LYS A 535 -13.44 -21.95 -43.20
N THR A 536 -14.66 -21.62 -43.62
CA THR A 536 -14.98 -21.02 -44.94
C THR A 536 -15.00 -19.48 -44.92
N GLY A 537 -14.71 -18.86 -43.74
CA GLY A 537 -14.74 -17.42 -43.57
C GLY A 537 -16.06 -16.89 -43.03
N LEU A 538 -17.04 -17.76 -42.73
CA LEU A 538 -18.31 -17.35 -42.17
C LEU A 538 -18.22 -17.16 -40.66
N THR A 539 -18.96 -16.18 -40.16
CA THR A 539 -19.16 -15.94 -38.74
C THR A 539 -20.45 -16.64 -38.30
N CYS A 540 -20.35 -17.47 -37.26
CA CYS A 540 -21.48 -18.19 -36.71
C CYS A 540 -22.13 -17.42 -35.58
N VAL A 541 -23.47 -17.34 -35.62
CA VAL A 541 -24.31 -16.52 -34.75
C VAL A 541 -25.47 -17.38 -34.22
N HIS A 542 -25.74 -17.28 -32.93
CA HIS A 542 -26.95 -17.76 -32.30
C HIS A 542 -27.93 -16.59 -32.14
N ILE A 543 -29.07 -16.64 -32.81
CA ILE A 543 -30.04 -15.55 -32.81
C ILE A 543 -30.98 -15.64 -31.60
N CYS A 544 -31.69 -16.74 -31.46
CA CYS A 544 -32.55 -17.06 -30.33
C CYS A 544 -33.09 -18.48 -30.47
N GLY A 545 -33.31 -19.17 -29.32
CA GLY A 545 -33.96 -20.47 -29.29
C GLY A 545 -33.26 -21.52 -30.16
N ASP A 546 -33.91 -21.95 -31.23
CA ASP A 546 -33.44 -22.94 -32.21
C ASP A 546 -32.79 -22.34 -33.47
N GLU A 547 -32.72 -20.98 -33.58
CA GLU A 547 -32.29 -20.29 -34.78
C GLU A 547 -30.80 -19.89 -34.75
N PHE A 548 -30.09 -20.27 -35.81
CA PHE A 548 -28.68 -19.93 -36.03
C PHE A 548 -28.48 -19.32 -37.42
N LEU A 549 -27.51 -18.41 -37.50
CA LEU A 549 -27.04 -17.82 -38.75
C LEU A 549 -25.54 -17.98 -38.90
N CYS A 550 -25.07 -18.32 -40.11
CA CYS A 550 -23.67 -18.20 -40.47
C CYS A 550 -23.56 -17.30 -41.69
N LEU A 551 -22.82 -16.21 -41.57
CA LEU A 551 -22.76 -15.23 -42.66
C LEU A 551 -21.38 -14.56 -42.74
N GLY A 552 -21.01 -14.14 -43.96
CA GLY A 552 -19.73 -13.49 -44.21
C GLY A 552 -19.24 -13.64 -45.64
N VAL A 553 -18.04 -13.11 -45.88
CA VAL A 553 -17.34 -13.25 -47.17
C VAL A 553 -16.64 -14.61 -47.20
N LEU A 554 -16.86 -15.39 -48.25
CA LEU A 554 -16.25 -16.70 -48.41
C LEU A 554 -14.74 -16.59 -48.70
N ASN A 555 -13.95 -17.43 -48.07
CA ASN A 555 -12.50 -17.52 -48.29
C ASN A 555 -12.15 -18.18 -49.63
N HIS A 556 -13.01 -19.08 -50.10
CA HIS A 556 -12.88 -19.81 -51.34
C HIS A 556 -14.22 -19.75 -52.10
N ARG A 557 -14.30 -20.36 -53.28
CA ARG A 557 -15.54 -20.41 -54.09
C ARG A 557 -16.36 -21.65 -53.77
N GLU A 558 -16.83 -21.75 -52.50
CA GLU A 558 -17.75 -22.80 -52.08
C GLU A 558 -19.12 -22.62 -52.78
N THR A 559 -19.75 -23.75 -53.12
CA THR A 559 -21.12 -23.74 -53.61
C THR A 559 -22.14 -23.88 -52.46
N PRO A 560 -23.41 -23.47 -52.66
CA PRO A 560 -24.47 -23.71 -51.67
C PRO A 560 -24.52 -25.15 -51.20
N GLU A 561 -24.42 -26.12 -52.10
CA GLU A 561 -24.48 -27.55 -51.81
C GLU A 561 -23.29 -27.98 -50.92
N GLN A 562 -22.11 -27.45 -51.18
CA GLN A 562 -20.90 -27.73 -50.36
C GLN A 562 -21.03 -27.23 -48.93
N LEU A 563 -21.53 -26.01 -48.71
CA LEU A 563 -21.75 -25.49 -47.38
C LEU A 563 -22.77 -26.31 -46.59
N LEU A 564 -23.89 -26.66 -47.22
CA LEU A 564 -24.93 -27.50 -46.61
C LEU A 564 -24.41 -28.90 -46.31
N GLU A 565 -23.61 -29.50 -47.18
CA GLU A 565 -23.04 -30.86 -46.97
C GLU A 565 -22.02 -30.83 -45.84
N MET A 566 -21.16 -29.80 -45.77
CA MET A 566 -20.22 -29.65 -44.66
C MET A 566 -20.95 -29.58 -43.31
N LEU A 567 -22.07 -28.84 -43.23
CA LEU A 567 -22.83 -28.70 -42.01
C LEU A 567 -23.57 -29.99 -41.64
N ARG A 568 -24.24 -30.65 -42.65
CA ARG A 568 -24.91 -31.92 -42.45
C ARG A 568 -23.94 -33.02 -41.98
N GLN A 569 -22.75 -33.08 -42.57
CA GLN A 569 -21.73 -34.05 -42.16
C GLN A 569 -21.24 -33.73 -40.74
N SER A 570 -21.03 -32.47 -40.37
CA SER A 570 -20.65 -32.07 -39.02
C SER A 570 -21.70 -32.48 -37.97
N VAL A 571 -22.98 -32.29 -38.25
CA VAL A 571 -24.07 -32.73 -37.36
C VAL A 571 -24.09 -34.24 -37.23
N LYS A 572 -23.92 -34.95 -38.34
CA LYS A 572 -23.89 -36.44 -38.36
C LYS A 572 -22.69 -36.97 -37.59
N ASP A 573 -21.50 -36.42 -37.80
CA ASP A 573 -20.28 -36.81 -37.08
C ASP A 573 -20.43 -36.57 -35.57
N LEU A 574 -21.04 -35.44 -35.17
CA LEU A 574 -21.31 -35.16 -33.76
C LEU A 574 -22.28 -36.17 -33.14
N ASN A 575 -23.33 -36.57 -33.84
CA ASN A 575 -24.26 -37.59 -33.36
C ASN A 575 -23.59 -38.95 -33.21
N GLN A 576 -22.62 -39.29 -34.08
CA GLN A 576 -21.89 -40.57 -34.03
C GLN A 576 -20.80 -40.60 -32.98
N THR A 577 -20.05 -39.48 -32.83
CA THR A 577 -18.88 -39.43 -31.93
C THR A 577 -19.27 -39.14 -30.49
N GLU A 578 -20.35 -38.40 -30.27
CA GLU A 578 -20.87 -38.05 -28.96
C GLU A 578 -22.34 -38.49 -28.81
N PRO A 579 -22.63 -39.80 -28.61
CA PRO A 579 -24.02 -40.27 -28.44
C PRO A 579 -24.72 -39.52 -27.30
N TRP A 580 -25.95 -39.06 -27.56
CA TRP A 580 -26.77 -38.30 -26.63
C TRP A 580 -28.19 -38.88 -26.53
N LEU A 581 -29.08 -38.22 -25.81
CA LEU A 581 -30.48 -38.67 -25.59
C LEU A 581 -31.23 -38.99 -26.89
N ARG A 582 -30.96 -38.24 -27.92
CA ARG A 582 -31.41 -38.47 -29.32
C ARG A 582 -30.49 -37.75 -30.29
N ASP A 583 -30.49 -38.18 -31.54
CA ASP A 583 -29.78 -37.50 -32.61
C ASP A 583 -30.36 -36.07 -32.79
N ILE A 584 -29.51 -35.07 -32.91
CA ILE A 584 -29.91 -33.73 -33.31
C ILE A 584 -30.02 -33.66 -34.82
N SER A 585 -31.02 -32.91 -35.30
CA SER A 585 -31.17 -32.54 -36.71
C SER A 585 -31.54 -31.08 -36.85
N ALA A 586 -31.28 -30.52 -38.00
CA ALA A 586 -31.61 -29.13 -38.29
C ALA A 586 -32.00 -28.96 -39.75
N SER A 587 -32.97 -28.12 -39.96
CA SER A 587 -33.37 -27.60 -41.30
C SER A 587 -32.46 -26.44 -41.69
N MET A 588 -31.98 -26.44 -42.95
CA MET A 588 -30.92 -25.54 -43.36
C MET A 588 -31.22 -24.86 -44.68
N GLY A 589 -30.93 -23.59 -44.83
CA GLY A 589 -31.03 -22.87 -46.08
C GLY A 589 -29.81 -22.01 -46.36
N VAL A 590 -29.50 -21.79 -47.61
CA VAL A 590 -28.30 -21.04 -47.99
C VAL A 590 -28.60 -20.10 -49.16
N HIS A 591 -27.96 -18.91 -49.09
CA HIS A 591 -27.89 -18.00 -50.21
C HIS A 591 -26.46 -17.47 -50.37
N ILE A 592 -25.95 -17.54 -51.62
CA ILE A 592 -24.61 -17.01 -51.96
C ILE A 592 -24.73 -16.18 -53.21
N ALA A 593 -24.31 -14.92 -53.13
CA ALA A 593 -24.22 -14.03 -54.28
C ALA A 593 -23.16 -12.95 -54.06
N VAL A 594 -22.71 -12.29 -55.12
CA VAL A 594 -22.01 -11.02 -55.02
C VAL A 594 -23.03 -9.92 -54.78
N PRO A 595 -22.98 -9.17 -53.67
CA PRO A 595 -24.03 -8.18 -53.37
C PRO A 595 -24.04 -7.03 -54.39
N GLU A 596 -25.22 -6.68 -54.89
CA GLU A 596 -25.42 -5.48 -55.75
C GLU A 596 -25.48 -4.21 -54.89
N VAL A 597 -25.23 -3.05 -55.53
CA VAL A 597 -25.16 -1.74 -54.86
C VAL A 597 -26.42 -1.41 -54.04
N GLN A 598 -27.59 -1.80 -54.52
CA GLN A 598 -28.89 -1.50 -53.88
C GLN A 598 -29.36 -2.58 -52.89
N GLN A 599 -28.71 -3.74 -52.87
CA GLN A 599 -29.11 -4.84 -51.98
C GLN A 599 -28.63 -4.59 -50.53
N ARG A 600 -29.43 -5.04 -49.59
CA ARG A 600 -29.11 -5.03 -48.15
C ARG A 600 -28.83 -6.43 -47.67
N MET A 601 -28.14 -6.53 -46.56
CA MET A 601 -27.82 -7.81 -45.93
C MET A 601 -29.09 -8.59 -45.56
N GLU A 602 -30.14 -7.90 -45.15
CA GLU A 602 -31.44 -8.49 -44.81
C GLU A 602 -32.07 -9.20 -46.01
N ASP A 603 -31.82 -8.75 -47.24
CA ASP A 603 -32.33 -9.41 -48.46
C ASP A 603 -31.68 -10.79 -48.64
N PHE A 604 -30.39 -10.92 -48.30
CA PHE A 604 -29.65 -12.20 -48.32
C PHE A 604 -30.17 -13.16 -47.24
N ILE A 605 -30.41 -12.64 -46.01
CA ILE A 605 -30.98 -13.43 -44.91
C ILE A 605 -32.34 -13.97 -45.31
N LEU A 606 -33.22 -13.13 -45.90
CA LEU A 606 -34.55 -13.53 -46.33
C LEU A 606 -34.51 -14.62 -47.43
N LEU A 607 -33.56 -14.52 -48.37
CA LEU A 607 -33.43 -15.53 -49.44
C LEU A 607 -32.92 -16.88 -48.88
N ALA A 608 -32.00 -16.85 -47.92
CA ALA A 608 -31.56 -18.06 -47.26
C ALA A 608 -32.65 -18.69 -46.39
N ASP A 609 -33.44 -17.86 -45.67
CA ASP A 609 -34.56 -18.30 -44.85
C ASP A 609 -35.66 -18.97 -45.69
N ASN A 610 -36.02 -18.38 -46.82
CA ASN A 610 -36.95 -19.00 -47.76
C ASN A 610 -36.48 -20.38 -48.25
N SER A 611 -35.17 -20.56 -48.49
CA SER A 611 -34.57 -21.85 -48.85
C SER A 611 -34.69 -22.86 -47.71
N MET A 612 -34.41 -22.45 -46.46
CA MET A 612 -34.55 -23.29 -45.26
C MET A 612 -36.01 -23.71 -45.04
N TYR A 613 -36.94 -22.80 -45.17
CA TYR A 613 -38.37 -23.10 -45.02
C TYR A 613 -38.86 -24.15 -46.01
N ALA A 614 -38.38 -24.12 -47.25
CA ALA A 614 -38.69 -25.12 -48.26
C ALA A 614 -38.18 -26.50 -47.86
N GLU A 615 -36.97 -26.59 -47.28
CA GLU A 615 -36.39 -27.84 -46.74
C GLU A 615 -37.22 -28.36 -45.54
N LYS A 616 -37.55 -27.44 -44.59
CA LYS A 616 -38.32 -27.77 -43.38
C LYS A 616 -39.68 -28.38 -43.73
N HIS A 617 -40.38 -27.84 -44.73
CA HIS A 617 -41.63 -28.39 -45.25
C HIS A 617 -41.48 -29.74 -45.94
N ALA A 618 -40.38 -29.96 -46.65
CA ALA A 618 -40.09 -31.27 -47.26
C ALA A 618 -39.78 -32.32 -46.18
N HIS A 619 -39.10 -31.95 -45.10
CA HIS A 619 -38.80 -32.81 -43.96
C HIS A 619 -40.07 -33.24 -43.19
N HIS A 620 -40.99 -32.26 -42.87
CA HIS A 620 -42.27 -32.54 -42.20
C HIS A 620 -43.19 -33.44 -43.02
N ARG A 621 -43.24 -33.28 -44.36
CA ARG A 621 -43.99 -34.19 -45.23
C ARG A 621 -43.47 -35.63 -45.21
N ARG A 622 -42.15 -35.82 -45.08
CA ARG A 622 -41.53 -37.16 -44.96
C ARG A 622 -41.86 -37.83 -43.64
N LEU A 623 -42.05 -37.05 -42.56
CA LEU A 623 -42.37 -37.57 -41.22
C LEU A 623 -43.87 -37.71 -40.95
N GLY A 624 -44.77 -37.41 -41.92
CA GLY A 624 -46.22 -37.56 -41.79
C GLY A 624 -46.86 -36.55 -40.80
N GLN A 625 -46.20 -35.53 -40.43
CA GLN A 625 -46.70 -34.45 -39.55
C GLN A 625 -47.30 -33.31 -40.37
N ARG A 626 -48.51 -32.84 -40.00
CA ARG A 626 -49.12 -31.62 -40.63
C ARG A 626 -48.37 -30.38 -40.11
N PRO A 627 -48.00 -29.43 -40.99
CA PRO A 627 -47.40 -28.20 -40.55
C PRO A 627 -48.41 -27.40 -39.72
N SER A 628 -47.98 -26.84 -38.61
CA SER A 628 -48.74 -25.90 -37.80
C SER A 628 -48.90 -24.61 -38.61
N PRO A 629 -50.14 -24.08 -38.82
CA PRO A 629 -50.32 -22.77 -39.39
C PRO A 629 -50.14 -21.73 -38.27
N ASN A 630 -49.31 -20.76 -38.51
CA ASN A 630 -49.05 -19.55 -37.73
C ASN A 630 -47.77 -19.49 -36.93
N ALA A 631 -46.84 -18.86 -37.56
CA ALA A 631 -45.92 -17.93 -36.87
C ALA A 631 -45.36 -16.98 -37.95
N TYR A 632 -46.04 -15.87 -38.15
CA TYR A 632 -45.53 -14.58 -38.67
C TYR A 632 -46.74 -13.72 -39.12
N THR A 633 -47.44 -13.16 -38.13
CA THR A 633 -48.08 -11.86 -38.17
C THR A 633 -47.98 -11.29 -36.74
N ASP A 634 -46.92 -10.51 -36.53
CA ASP A 634 -46.87 -9.19 -35.87
C ASP A 634 -45.44 -8.74 -35.72
#